data_008ee4e65b4cf4e269814e9545886de4
#
_entry.id   008ee4e65b4cf4e269814e9545886de4
#
_cell.length_a   1.000
_cell.length_b   1.000
_cell.length_c   1.000
_cell.angle_alpha   90.00
_cell.angle_beta   90.00
_cell.angle_gamma   90.00
#
_symmetry.space_group_name_H-M   'P 1'
#
loop_
_entity.id
_entity.type
_entity.pdbx_description
1 polymer ?
#
loop_
_entity_poly.entity_id
_entity_poly.type
_entity_poly.pdbx_seq_one_letter_code
_entity_poly.pdbx_strand_id
1 'polypeptide(L)'
;MHFLNVVLSFSFLVILFYLAFKFDDPNGISRAYLEIVKECNCSFIFDIRVTYKAMTTELRFLLTLIFFPVITYYIFNGLPKKYKKIINWVFYSLILFFLLSMFLLSICNRDNYLGNYVHFNSVLYSIAQVQQGKALLADFTTQYGLYAHFLYPFFKLISLNVISFSMAMSALTVASFSLLFFGLRKIISNNLVVFFTFLAIIYFGYFYYLFNGNFDFYYQYKSIRMIFPAIILFSVFTYILNPKKILYLLIIFISSLSILWNFDSGIICFLSFYIYILYERLPGSNLRSFAKEFIKHTIISVTILSFTFFLFSIVIYLQSNSLPNWSLFLKFSILFGMTGFSSLPMPIFHTWNLVFLVYLYGIYVGLNSILLNKKIILDRVAFFVAIFGFGVASYYLNRSHDFHFFQTLYPSIILLGIFLSKILDRSNRDNLFKIKNFLMVMIISFILVTIFFQMLQPIKIINTLTPRIPDIINNKLTDQSVSDGVALI
;
A
#
# COMPACT_ATOMS: atom_id res chain seq x y z
N MET A 1 -26.10 21.31 -27.17
CA MET A 1 -25.61 21.80 -25.85
C MET A 1 -24.82 20.73 -25.06
N HIS A 2 -25.32 19.51 -24.90
CA HIS A 2 -24.57 18.45 -24.18
C HIS A 2 -23.21 18.09 -24.78
N PHE A 3 -23.11 17.95 -26.11
CA PHE A 3 -21.87 17.62 -26.81
C PHE A 3 -20.78 18.69 -26.61
N LEU A 4 -21.14 19.97 -26.67
CA LEU A 4 -20.21 21.07 -26.47
C LEU A 4 -19.65 21.10 -25.03
N ASN A 5 -20.49 20.86 -24.01
CA ASN A 5 -20.06 20.75 -22.62
C ASN A 5 -19.12 19.55 -22.40
N VAL A 6 -19.28 18.48 -23.15
CA VAL A 6 -18.39 17.32 -23.15
C VAL A 6 -17.02 17.67 -23.69
N VAL A 7 -17.00 18.26 -24.87
CA VAL A 7 -15.75 18.67 -25.54
C VAL A 7 -15.01 19.67 -24.66
N LEU A 8 -15.73 20.64 -24.07
CA LEU A 8 -15.14 21.64 -23.17
C LEU A 8 -14.60 21.01 -21.87
N SER A 9 -15.34 20.07 -21.25
CA SER A 9 -14.87 19.37 -20.04
C SER A 9 -13.68 18.46 -20.33
N PHE A 10 -13.67 17.80 -21.50
CA PHE A 10 -12.56 16.98 -21.95
C PHE A 10 -11.33 17.84 -22.27
N SER A 11 -11.52 18.93 -23.00
CA SER A 11 -10.43 19.89 -23.30
C SER A 11 -9.85 20.50 -22.02
N PHE A 12 -10.70 20.84 -21.06
CA PHE A 12 -10.28 21.36 -19.76
C PHE A 12 -9.49 20.33 -18.94
N LEU A 13 -9.93 19.05 -18.93
CA LEU A 13 -9.20 17.95 -18.28
C LEU A 13 -7.87 17.67 -19.00
N VAL A 14 -7.83 17.68 -20.32
CA VAL A 14 -6.60 17.52 -21.10
C VAL A 14 -5.65 18.70 -20.86
N ILE A 15 -6.17 19.91 -20.77
CA ILE A 15 -5.39 21.11 -20.45
C ILE A 15 -4.89 21.05 -19.01
N LEU A 16 -5.73 20.66 -18.03
CA LEU A 16 -5.29 20.48 -16.64
C LEU A 16 -4.23 19.39 -16.53
N PHE A 17 -4.41 18.29 -17.26
CA PHE A 17 -3.44 17.21 -17.31
C PHE A 17 -2.13 17.66 -17.98
N TYR A 18 -2.22 18.36 -19.11
CA TYR A 18 -1.08 18.94 -19.81
C TYR A 18 -0.36 19.99 -18.96
N LEU A 19 -1.10 20.85 -18.27
CA LEU A 19 -0.53 21.84 -17.34
C LEU A 19 0.09 21.16 -16.13
N ALA A 20 -0.54 20.15 -15.52
CA ALA A 20 0.04 19.37 -14.44
C ALA A 20 1.38 18.70 -14.84
N PHE A 21 1.49 18.26 -16.09
CA PHE A 21 2.72 17.66 -16.62
C PHE A 21 3.77 18.67 -17.11
N LYS A 22 3.36 19.84 -17.61
CA LYS A 22 4.27 20.84 -18.16
C LYS A 22 4.83 21.80 -17.09
N PHE A 23 4.11 21.98 -15.98
CA PHE A 23 4.56 22.79 -14.83
C PHE A 23 5.34 21.99 -13.79
N ASP A 24 5.47 20.69 -13.94
CA ASP A 24 6.46 19.92 -13.22
C ASP A 24 7.83 20.23 -13.86
N ASP A 25 8.37 21.43 -13.53
CA ASP A 25 9.73 21.78 -13.92
C ASP A 25 10.68 20.92 -13.09
N PRO A 26 11.21 19.81 -13.64
CA PRO A 26 12.15 18.96 -12.92
C PRO A 26 13.43 19.74 -12.56
N ASN A 27 13.69 20.85 -13.25
CA ASN A 27 14.82 21.73 -12.95
C ASN A 27 14.54 22.69 -11.79
N GLY A 28 13.28 23.12 -11.57
CA GLY A 28 12.90 23.97 -10.44
C GLY A 28 12.97 23.23 -9.11
N ILE A 29 12.42 22.03 -9.06
CA ILE A 29 12.50 21.14 -7.86
C ILE A 29 13.94 20.69 -7.65
N SER A 30 14.68 20.36 -8.70
CA SER A 30 16.10 20.02 -8.62
C SER A 30 16.95 21.19 -8.10
N ARG A 31 16.65 22.44 -8.48
CA ARG A 31 17.40 23.62 -7.99
C ARG A 31 17.09 23.87 -6.52
N ALA A 32 15.82 23.93 -6.12
CA ALA A 32 15.45 24.13 -4.71
C ALA A 32 16.00 23.01 -3.82
N TYR A 33 15.98 21.76 -4.29
CA TYR A 33 16.56 20.64 -3.59
C TYR A 33 18.08 20.70 -3.51
N LEU A 34 18.77 21.07 -4.60
CA LEU A 34 20.21 21.27 -4.62
C LEU A 34 20.66 22.43 -3.72
N GLU A 35 19.85 23.48 -3.60
CA GLU A 35 20.10 24.57 -2.65
C GLU A 35 19.96 24.09 -1.21
N ILE A 36 18.88 23.35 -0.87
CA ILE A 36 18.68 22.76 0.45
C ILE A 36 19.82 21.76 0.79
N VAL A 37 20.22 20.91 -0.15
CA VAL A 37 21.33 19.97 0.04
C VAL A 37 22.66 20.67 0.22
N LYS A 38 22.90 21.78 -0.48
CA LYS A 38 24.09 22.62 -0.30
C LYS A 38 24.10 23.32 1.06
N GLU A 39 22.96 23.83 1.49
CA GLU A 39 22.82 24.50 2.80
C GLU A 39 22.93 23.55 3.97
N CYS A 40 22.40 22.34 3.88
CA CYS A 40 22.45 21.38 5.00
C CYS A 40 23.73 20.53 5.05
N ASN A 41 24.63 20.67 4.08
CA ASN A 41 25.86 19.85 3.96
C ASN A 41 25.56 18.33 4.02
N CYS A 42 24.37 17.92 3.59
CA CYS A 42 23.87 16.56 3.68
C CYS A 42 24.43 15.73 2.52
N SER A 43 25.29 14.76 2.81
CA SER A 43 25.91 13.88 1.83
C SER A 43 24.96 12.81 1.23
N PHE A 44 23.68 12.83 1.56
CA PHE A 44 22.66 11.98 0.97
C PHE A 44 22.14 12.58 -0.35
N ILE A 45 22.90 12.40 -1.42
CA ILE A 45 22.43 12.68 -2.77
C ILE A 45 21.57 11.51 -3.22
N PHE A 46 20.26 11.58 -2.95
CA PHE A 46 19.32 10.79 -3.72
C PHE A 46 19.24 11.39 -5.12
N ASP A 47 19.66 10.62 -6.12
CA ASP A 47 19.60 11.04 -7.52
C ASP A 47 18.12 11.17 -7.96
N ILE A 48 17.61 12.41 -7.89
CA ILE A 48 16.24 12.78 -8.31
C ILE A 48 16.04 12.60 -9.83
N ARG A 49 17.03 12.14 -10.56
CA ARG A 49 16.93 11.82 -11.99
C ARG A 49 16.10 10.56 -12.31
N VAL A 50 15.36 9.99 -11.35
CA VAL A 50 14.32 9.00 -11.66
C VAL A 50 13.12 9.73 -12.24
N THR A 51 13.36 10.30 -13.35
CA THR A 51 12.51 11.19 -14.07
C THR A 51 11.56 10.44 -14.97
N TYR A 52 10.45 10.96 -15.08
CA TYR A 52 9.44 11.13 -16.14
C TYR A 52 9.88 10.87 -17.61
N LYS A 53 10.91 10.07 -17.85
CA LYS A 53 11.36 9.73 -19.20
C LYS A 53 10.47 8.71 -19.91
N ALA A 54 9.40 8.24 -19.26
CA ALA A 54 8.55 7.15 -19.76
C ALA A 54 7.33 7.62 -20.58
N MET A 55 7.10 8.91 -20.76
CA MET A 55 5.85 9.42 -21.37
C MET A 55 5.99 10.03 -22.78
N THR A 56 6.99 9.69 -23.57
CA THR A 56 7.29 10.36 -24.84
C THR A 56 6.60 9.81 -26.08
N THR A 57 5.48 9.06 -25.94
CA THR A 57 4.67 8.68 -27.11
C THR A 57 3.19 9.01 -26.89
N GLU A 58 2.91 10.29 -26.69
CA GLU A 58 1.63 10.85 -26.24
C GLU A 58 0.41 10.41 -27.06
N LEU A 59 0.49 10.33 -28.36
CA LEU A 59 -0.65 10.01 -29.22
C LEU A 59 -0.97 8.50 -29.27
N ARG A 60 0.03 7.63 -29.34
CA ARG A 60 -0.17 6.17 -29.28
C ARG A 60 -0.75 5.76 -27.93
N PHE A 61 -0.32 6.42 -26.92
CA PHE A 61 -0.75 6.27 -25.56
C PHE A 61 -2.24 6.69 -25.41
N LEU A 62 -2.64 7.86 -25.90
CA LEU A 62 -4.03 8.33 -25.91
C LEU A 62 -4.98 7.39 -26.68
N LEU A 63 -4.57 6.91 -27.83
CA LEU A 63 -5.38 5.98 -28.63
C LEU A 63 -5.53 4.62 -27.95
N THR A 64 -4.46 4.10 -27.36
CA THR A 64 -4.50 2.84 -26.59
C THR A 64 -5.39 2.99 -25.36
N LEU A 65 -5.35 4.12 -24.71
CA LEU A 65 -6.16 4.56 -23.60
C LEU A 65 -7.66 4.52 -23.85
N ILE A 66 -8.08 5.03 -25.01
CA ILE A 66 -9.48 5.17 -25.36
C ILE A 66 -10.06 3.82 -25.78
N PHE A 67 -9.32 3.08 -26.58
CA PHE A 67 -9.87 1.92 -27.27
C PHE A 67 -9.63 0.61 -26.51
N PHE A 68 -8.48 0.43 -25.87
CA PHE A 68 -8.12 -0.86 -25.30
C PHE A 68 -9.07 -1.35 -24.19
N PRO A 69 -9.48 -0.54 -23.20
CA PRO A 69 -10.37 -1.03 -22.15
C PRO A 69 -11.80 -1.26 -22.62
N VAL A 70 -12.28 -0.39 -23.50
CA VAL A 70 -13.61 -0.55 -24.09
C VAL A 70 -13.65 -1.81 -24.95
N ILE A 71 -12.65 -1.99 -25.81
CA ILE A 71 -12.50 -3.18 -26.64
C ILE A 71 -12.33 -4.43 -25.77
N THR A 72 -11.47 -4.39 -24.76
CA THR A 72 -11.23 -5.53 -23.85
C THR A 72 -12.50 -5.90 -23.10
N TYR A 73 -13.26 -4.92 -22.60
CA TYR A 73 -14.54 -5.15 -21.94
C TYR A 73 -15.58 -5.77 -22.88
N TYR A 74 -15.73 -5.22 -24.09
CA TYR A 74 -16.67 -5.75 -25.08
C TYR A 74 -16.27 -7.15 -25.57
N ILE A 75 -14.99 -7.36 -25.88
CA ILE A 75 -14.47 -8.67 -26.28
C ILE A 75 -14.72 -9.67 -25.14
N PHE A 76 -14.33 -9.35 -23.91
CA PHE A 76 -14.48 -10.25 -22.77
C PHE A 76 -15.95 -10.59 -22.51
N ASN A 77 -16.84 -9.61 -22.54
CA ASN A 77 -18.27 -9.86 -22.34
C ASN A 77 -18.94 -10.60 -23.49
N GLY A 78 -18.49 -10.40 -24.72
CA GLY A 78 -18.96 -11.12 -25.91
C GLY A 78 -18.47 -12.56 -26.03
N LEU A 79 -17.42 -12.93 -25.25
CA LEU A 79 -16.82 -14.27 -25.35
C LEU A 79 -17.75 -15.36 -24.79
N PRO A 80 -17.79 -16.54 -25.44
CA PRO A 80 -18.41 -17.73 -24.85
C PRO A 80 -17.84 -18.10 -23.50
N LYS A 81 -18.66 -18.73 -22.63
CA LYS A 81 -18.27 -19.11 -21.25
C LYS A 81 -16.96 -19.92 -21.20
N LYS A 82 -16.72 -20.80 -22.20
CA LYS A 82 -15.49 -21.60 -22.31
C LYS A 82 -14.24 -20.70 -22.36
N TYR A 83 -14.21 -19.69 -23.21
CA TYR A 83 -13.06 -18.76 -23.34
C TYR A 83 -12.89 -17.88 -22.12
N LYS A 84 -13.99 -17.41 -21.49
CA LYS A 84 -13.91 -16.70 -20.21
C LYS A 84 -13.22 -17.52 -19.14
N LYS A 85 -13.49 -18.83 -19.07
CA LYS A 85 -12.83 -19.74 -18.13
C LYS A 85 -11.32 -19.81 -18.40
N ILE A 86 -10.91 -19.97 -19.66
CA ILE A 86 -9.49 -20.02 -20.07
C ILE A 86 -8.79 -18.71 -19.68
N ILE A 87 -9.37 -17.56 -20.02
CA ILE A 87 -8.80 -16.25 -19.70
C ILE A 87 -8.65 -16.07 -18.19
N ASN A 88 -9.63 -16.49 -17.39
CA ASN A 88 -9.52 -16.44 -15.93
C ASN A 88 -8.36 -17.32 -15.42
N TRP A 89 -8.15 -18.51 -15.99
CA TRP A 89 -7.00 -19.34 -15.65
C TRP A 89 -5.68 -18.66 -15.98
N VAL A 90 -5.57 -18.02 -17.14
CA VAL A 90 -4.40 -17.23 -17.52
C VAL A 90 -4.15 -16.10 -16.50
N PHE A 91 -5.22 -15.37 -16.10
CA PHE A 91 -5.09 -14.31 -15.10
C PHE A 91 -4.57 -14.82 -13.75
N TYR A 92 -5.13 -15.94 -13.25
CA TYR A 92 -4.65 -16.52 -11.99
C TYR A 92 -3.23 -17.03 -12.09
N SER A 93 -2.86 -17.62 -13.23
CA SER A 93 -1.48 -18.08 -13.47
C SER A 93 -0.49 -16.90 -13.51
N LEU A 94 -0.87 -15.78 -14.13
CA LEU A 94 -0.04 -14.57 -14.13
C LEU A 94 0.08 -13.97 -12.73
N ILE A 95 -1.01 -13.90 -11.96
CA ILE A 95 -0.96 -13.43 -10.57
C ILE A 95 -0.02 -14.31 -9.74
N LEU A 96 -0.15 -15.64 -9.86
CA LEU A 96 0.74 -16.58 -9.18
C LEU A 96 2.20 -16.38 -9.60
N PHE A 97 2.46 -16.22 -10.90
CA PHE A 97 3.81 -15.93 -11.39
C PHE A 97 4.38 -14.65 -10.77
N PHE A 98 3.61 -13.57 -10.69
CA PHE A 98 4.09 -12.32 -10.07
C PHE A 98 4.33 -12.48 -8.57
N LEU A 99 3.45 -13.18 -7.84
CA LEU A 99 3.62 -13.43 -6.41
C LEU A 99 4.85 -14.30 -6.12
N LEU A 100 5.07 -15.36 -6.91
CA LEU A 100 6.27 -16.19 -6.81
C LEU A 100 7.54 -15.40 -7.17
N SER A 101 7.47 -14.57 -8.23
CA SER A 101 8.58 -13.70 -8.59
C SER A 101 8.92 -12.70 -7.48
N MET A 102 7.90 -12.11 -6.83
CA MET A 102 8.10 -11.24 -5.66
C MET A 102 8.80 -11.98 -4.51
N PHE A 103 8.37 -13.22 -4.23
CA PHE A 103 9.00 -14.03 -3.19
C PHE A 103 10.48 -14.25 -3.49
N LEU A 104 10.80 -14.77 -4.67
CA LEU A 104 12.17 -15.10 -5.06
C LEU A 104 13.07 -13.86 -5.19
N LEU A 105 12.56 -12.76 -5.76
CA LEU A 105 13.31 -11.50 -5.90
C LEU A 105 13.60 -10.84 -4.55
N SER A 106 12.75 -11.03 -3.56
CA SER A 106 12.94 -10.47 -2.22
C SER A 106 13.86 -11.29 -1.32
N ILE A 107 14.28 -12.49 -1.74
CA ILE A 107 15.32 -13.24 -1.02
C ILE A 107 16.67 -12.59 -1.29
N CYS A 108 17.38 -12.23 -0.23
CA CYS A 108 18.68 -11.59 -0.32
C CYS A 108 19.76 -12.60 -0.75
N ASN A 109 20.59 -12.22 -1.69
CA ASN A 109 21.86 -12.88 -1.95
C ASN A 109 23.02 -11.97 -1.52
N ARG A 110 24.25 -12.50 -1.53
CA ARG A 110 25.45 -11.78 -1.09
C ARG A 110 25.63 -10.43 -1.79
N ASP A 111 25.50 -10.40 -3.12
CA ASP A 111 25.75 -9.20 -3.92
C ASP A 111 24.70 -8.12 -3.66
N ASN A 112 23.44 -8.54 -3.49
CA ASN A 112 22.36 -7.62 -3.12
C ASN A 112 22.48 -7.11 -1.68
N TYR A 113 22.99 -7.93 -0.75
CA TYR A 113 23.26 -7.49 0.61
C TYR A 113 24.31 -6.39 0.66
N LEU A 114 25.43 -6.58 -0.04
CA LEU A 114 26.50 -5.58 -0.10
C LEU A 114 26.07 -4.24 -0.73
N GLY A 115 25.13 -4.28 -1.68
CA GLY A 115 24.56 -3.08 -2.30
C GLY A 115 23.51 -2.33 -1.45
N ASN A 116 22.81 -3.02 -0.57
CA ASN A 116 21.60 -2.50 0.14
C ASN A 116 21.63 -2.77 1.65
N TYR A 117 22.80 -2.98 2.24
CA TYR A 117 22.95 -3.41 3.64
C TYR A 117 22.31 -2.44 4.66
N VAL A 118 22.26 -1.14 4.38
CA VAL A 118 21.72 -0.13 5.29
C VAL A 118 20.23 -0.38 5.54
N HIS A 119 19.45 -0.57 4.47
CA HIS A 119 18.02 -0.82 4.58
C HIS A 119 17.70 -2.22 5.11
N PHE A 120 18.51 -3.19 4.75
CA PHE A 120 18.42 -4.56 5.25
C PHE A 120 18.71 -4.62 6.75
N ASN A 121 19.85 -4.07 7.18
CA ASN A 121 20.27 -4.08 8.57
C ASN A 121 19.34 -3.28 9.48
N SER A 122 18.75 -2.20 9.02
CA SER A 122 17.78 -1.41 9.80
C SER A 122 16.60 -2.23 10.31
N VAL A 123 16.27 -3.33 9.61
CA VAL A 123 15.22 -4.27 10.03
C VAL A 123 15.80 -5.50 10.74
N LEU A 124 16.87 -6.08 10.22
CA LEU A 124 17.50 -7.27 10.80
C LEU A 124 18.03 -7.01 12.22
N TYR A 125 18.64 -5.84 12.46
CA TYR A 125 19.25 -5.49 13.73
C TYR A 125 18.32 -5.71 14.93
N SER A 126 17.10 -5.21 14.87
CA SER A 126 16.15 -5.34 15.98
C SER A 126 15.80 -6.78 16.28
N ILE A 127 15.67 -7.63 15.25
CA ILE A 127 15.40 -9.06 15.44
C ILE A 127 16.62 -9.76 16.04
N ALA A 128 17.82 -9.43 15.57
CA ALA A 128 19.05 -9.99 16.10
C ALA A 128 19.27 -9.66 17.57
N GLN A 129 19.01 -8.41 17.98
CA GLN A 129 19.11 -8.00 19.40
C GLN A 129 18.08 -8.73 20.28
N VAL A 130 16.83 -8.89 19.79
CA VAL A 130 15.80 -9.64 20.53
C VAL A 130 16.17 -11.12 20.65
N GLN A 131 16.79 -11.71 19.61
CA GLN A 131 17.33 -13.09 19.66
C GLN A 131 18.44 -13.27 20.71
N GLN A 132 19.23 -12.22 20.95
CA GLN A 132 20.27 -12.20 22.00
C GLN A 132 19.73 -11.93 23.40
N GLY A 133 18.39 -11.90 23.57
CA GLY A 133 17.74 -11.71 24.86
C GLY A 133 17.46 -10.25 25.23
N LYS A 134 17.83 -9.26 24.39
CA LYS A 134 17.50 -7.86 24.66
C LYS A 134 16.03 -7.58 24.32
N ALA A 135 15.41 -6.67 25.06
CA ALA A 135 14.03 -6.27 24.84
C ALA A 135 13.91 -4.83 24.32
N LEU A 136 13.08 -4.65 23.29
CA LEU A 136 12.71 -3.33 22.79
C LEU A 136 11.99 -2.52 23.87
N LEU A 137 12.26 -1.22 23.90
CA LEU A 137 11.75 -0.24 24.89
C LEU A 137 12.30 -0.41 26.32
N ALA A 138 13.05 -1.46 26.61
CA ALA A 138 13.77 -1.63 27.84
C ALA A 138 15.28 -1.41 27.63
N ASP A 139 15.88 -2.19 26.74
CA ASP A 139 17.32 -2.16 26.47
C ASP A 139 17.69 -1.28 25.27
N PHE A 140 16.80 -1.20 24.26
CA PHE A 140 17.04 -0.44 23.04
C PHE A 140 15.73 -0.02 22.34
N THR A 141 15.85 0.80 21.31
CA THR A 141 14.71 1.29 20.51
C THR A 141 14.89 1.00 19.02
N THR A 142 13.78 0.94 18.29
CA THR A 142 13.77 0.82 16.83
C THR A 142 12.79 1.80 16.18
N GLN A 143 13.10 2.17 14.94
CA GLN A 143 12.26 3.05 14.13
C GLN A 143 10.93 2.41 13.73
N TYR A 144 10.85 1.06 13.67
CA TYR A 144 9.73 0.38 13.02
C TYR A 144 8.76 -0.31 13.97
N GLY A 145 8.77 0.02 15.25
CA GLY A 145 7.87 -0.57 16.25
C GLY A 145 8.39 -1.86 16.86
N LEU A 146 7.49 -2.71 17.36
CA LEU A 146 7.85 -3.92 18.12
C LEU A 146 7.81 -5.20 17.27
N TYR A 147 7.82 -5.11 15.95
CA TYR A 147 7.74 -6.27 15.03
C TYR A 147 8.75 -7.37 15.35
N ALA A 148 9.92 -7.03 15.90
CA ALA A 148 10.94 -8.00 16.27
C ALA A 148 10.48 -8.97 17.37
N HIS A 149 9.71 -8.49 18.36
CA HIS A 149 9.12 -9.37 19.38
C HIS A 149 8.07 -10.32 18.80
N PHE A 150 7.29 -9.87 17.81
CA PHE A 150 6.32 -10.75 17.12
C PHE A 150 7.00 -11.84 16.30
N LEU A 151 8.18 -11.54 15.73
CA LEU A 151 8.93 -12.48 14.90
C LEU A 151 9.91 -13.35 15.72
N TYR A 152 10.18 -12.98 16.97
CA TYR A 152 11.09 -13.73 17.84
C TYR A 152 10.75 -15.21 17.99
N PRO A 153 9.49 -15.63 18.25
CA PRO A 153 9.16 -17.04 18.36
C PRO A 153 9.47 -17.83 17.09
N PHE A 154 9.23 -17.22 15.92
CA PHE A 154 9.52 -17.85 14.63
C PHE A 154 11.02 -18.05 14.43
N PHE A 155 11.85 -17.02 14.65
CA PHE A 155 13.30 -17.15 14.50
C PHE A 155 13.97 -17.98 15.59
N LYS A 156 13.35 -18.12 16.74
CA LYS A 156 13.79 -19.08 17.77
C LYS A 156 13.68 -20.53 17.30
N LEU A 157 12.71 -20.83 16.42
CA LEU A 157 12.51 -22.17 15.88
C LEU A 157 13.42 -22.49 14.69
N ILE A 158 13.63 -21.52 13.77
CA ILE A 158 14.31 -21.77 12.48
C ILE A 158 15.73 -21.20 12.41
N SER A 159 16.25 -20.64 13.50
CA SER A 159 17.48 -19.84 13.54
C SER A 159 17.48 -18.61 12.65
N LEU A 160 18.14 -17.54 13.10
CA LEU A 160 18.25 -16.29 12.37
C LEU A 160 19.54 -16.27 11.54
N ASN A 161 19.37 -16.19 10.21
CA ASN A 161 20.44 -15.90 9.27
C ASN A 161 19.89 -15.04 8.12
N VAL A 162 20.73 -14.56 7.21
CA VAL A 162 20.32 -13.68 6.10
C VAL A 162 19.23 -14.32 5.24
N ILE A 163 19.32 -15.62 4.95
CA ILE A 163 18.36 -16.32 4.12
C ILE A 163 17.03 -16.48 4.86
N SER A 164 17.03 -17.05 6.07
CA SER A 164 15.81 -17.25 6.85
C SER A 164 15.08 -15.93 7.14
N PHE A 165 15.84 -14.87 7.43
CA PHE A 165 15.29 -13.53 7.59
C PHE A 165 14.66 -13.01 6.28
N SER A 166 15.39 -13.04 5.16
CA SER A 166 14.87 -12.53 3.89
C SER A 166 13.69 -13.35 3.37
N MET A 167 13.70 -14.67 3.58
CA MET A 167 12.55 -15.54 3.27
C MET A 167 11.31 -15.19 4.11
N ALA A 168 11.48 -14.94 5.41
CA ALA A 168 10.37 -14.51 6.28
C ALA A 168 9.80 -13.16 5.83
N MET A 169 10.66 -12.17 5.54
CA MET A 169 10.22 -10.86 5.05
C MET A 169 9.56 -10.97 3.67
N SER A 170 10.08 -11.81 2.78
CA SER A 170 9.47 -12.09 1.48
C SER A 170 8.09 -12.73 1.63
N ALA A 171 7.95 -13.69 2.54
CA ALA A 171 6.67 -14.33 2.83
C ALA A 171 5.62 -13.32 3.35
N LEU A 172 6.02 -12.42 4.26
CA LEU A 172 5.15 -11.33 4.75
C LEU A 172 4.73 -10.39 3.61
N THR A 173 5.65 -10.06 2.70
CA THR A 173 5.35 -9.24 1.51
C THR A 173 4.31 -9.94 0.63
N VAL A 174 4.55 -11.19 0.25
CA VAL A 174 3.62 -11.96 -0.59
C VAL A 174 2.28 -12.16 0.10
N ALA A 175 2.26 -12.44 1.41
CA ALA A 175 1.03 -12.54 2.20
C ALA A 175 0.23 -11.23 2.15
N SER A 176 0.89 -10.07 2.26
CA SER A 176 0.24 -8.76 2.17
C SER A 176 -0.47 -8.56 0.84
N PHE A 177 0.22 -8.80 -0.28
CA PHE A 177 -0.37 -8.67 -1.61
C PHE A 177 -1.46 -9.73 -1.86
N SER A 178 -1.28 -10.95 -1.38
CA SER A 178 -2.29 -12.00 -1.48
C SER A 178 -3.58 -11.64 -0.72
N LEU A 179 -3.47 -11.09 0.48
CA LEU A 179 -4.62 -10.60 1.24
C LEU A 179 -5.35 -9.46 0.52
N LEU A 180 -4.63 -8.53 -0.11
CA LEU A 180 -5.23 -7.49 -0.95
C LEU A 180 -5.97 -8.09 -2.14
N PHE A 181 -5.38 -9.08 -2.82
CA PHE A 181 -6.04 -9.79 -3.93
C PHE A 181 -7.34 -10.47 -3.49
N PHE A 182 -7.29 -11.25 -2.41
CA PHE A 182 -8.48 -11.92 -1.87
C PHE A 182 -9.53 -10.92 -1.36
N GLY A 183 -9.09 -9.79 -0.81
CA GLY A 183 -9.96 -8.69 -0.43
C GLY A 183 -10.71 -8.10 -1.64
N LEU A 184 -9.99 -7.78 -2.71
CA LEU A 184 -10.60 -7.30 -3.96
C LEU A 184 -11.58 -8.31 -4.55
N ARG A 185 -11.24 -9.60 -4.54
CA ARG A 185 -12.12 -10.68 -5.01
C ARG A 185 -13.42 -10.80 -4.22
N LYS A 186 -13.43 -10.42 -2.95
CA LYS A 186 -14.65 -10.43 -2.13
C LYS A 186 -15.62 -9.30 -2.48
N ILE A 187 -15.09 -8.13 -2.86
CA ILE A 187 -15.90 -6.91 -3.06
C ILE A 187 -16.20 -6.62 -4.53
N ILE A 188 -15.35 -7.05 -5.45
CA ILE A 188 -15.49 -6.80 -6.89
C ILE A 188 -15.87 -8.12 -7.58
N SER A 189 -17.04 -8.12 -8.23
CA SER A 189 -17.59 -9.29 -8.95
C SER A 189 -16.87 -9.56 -10.28
N ASN A 190 -16.41 -8.50 -10.96
CA ASN A 190 -15.80 -8.58 -12.28
C ASN A 190 -14.31 -8.98 -12.19
N ASN A 191 -13.98 -10.20 -12.68
CA ASN A 191 -12.62 -10.72 -12.65
C ASN A 191 -11.60 -9.88 -13.39
N LEU A 192 -11.99 -9.25 -14.48
CA LEU A 192 -11.13 -8.37 -15.27
C LEU A 192 -10.74 -7.13 -14.46
N VAL A 193 -11.71 -6.52 -13.79
CA VAL A 193 -11.45 -5.36 -12.91
C VAL A 193 -10.53 -5.75 -11.75
N VAL A 194 -10.78 -6.89 -11.12
CA VAL A 194 -9.90 -7.41 -10.04
C VAL A 194 -8.49 -7.60 -10.55
N PHE A 195 -8.33 -8.26 -11.71
CA PHE A 195 -7.02 -8.55 -12.29
C PHE A 195 -6.22 -7.26 -12.54
N PHE A 196 -6.79 -6.31 -13.27
CA PHE A 196 -6.07 -5.07 -13.59
C PHE A 196 -5.83 -4.19 -12.36
N THR A 197 -6.80 -4.09 -11.44
CA THR A 197 -6.61 -3.36 -10.17
C THR A 197 -5.46 -3.97 -9.38
N PHE A 198 -5.40 -5.30 -9.30
CA PHE A 198 -4.35 -5.98 -8.56
C PHE A 198 -2.98 -5.87 -9.24
N LEU A 199 -2.91 -5.96 -10.57
CA LEU A 199 -1.68 -5.70 -11.31
C LEU A 199 -1.14 -4.29 -11.05
N ALA A 200 -2.02 -3.29 -10.99
CA ALA A 200 -1.64 -1.93 -10.66
C ALA A 200 -1.03 -1.82 -9.25
N ILE A 201 -1.66 -2.49 -8.28
CA ILE A 201 -1.15 -2.52 -6.90
C ILE A 201 0.23 -3.19 -6.84
N ILE A 202 0.41 -4.34 -7.50
CA ILE A 202 1.69 -5.05 -7.56
C ILE A 202 2.76 -4.19 -8.25
N TYR A 203 2.39 -3.58 -9.36
CA TYR A 203 3.34 -2.77 -10.13
C TYR A 203 3.90 -1.63 -9.29
N PHE A 204 3.05 -0.74 -8.81
CA PHE A 204 3.52 0.41 -8.02
C PHE A 204 4.09 -0.01 -6.66
N GLY A 205 3.49 -0.99 -5.99
CA GLY A 205 3.94 -1.43 -4.68
C GLY A 205 5.24 -2.24 -4.70
N TYR A 206 5.60 -2.85 -5.84
CA TYR A 206 6.76 -3.72 -5.89
C TYR A 206 7.63 -3.58 -7.16
N PHE A 207 7.07 -3.80 -8.36
CA PHE A 207 7.86 -3.94 -9.58
C PHE A 207 8.34 -2.62 -10.20
N TYR A 208 7.76 -1.49 -9.85
CA TYR A 208 8.14 -0.18 -10.40
C TYR A 208 9.65 0.06 -10.31
N TYR A 209 10.25 -0.20 -9.16
CA TYR A 209 11.69 0.00 -8.94
C TYR A 209 12.55 -1.01 -9.69
N LEU A 210 12.12 -2.27 -9.75
CA LEU A 210 12.82 -3.29 -10.53
C LEU A 210 12.90 -2.89 -12.01
N PHE A 211 11.81 -2.38 -12.57
CA PHE A 211 11.75 -2.00 -13.97
C PHE A 211 12.54 -0.71 -14.27
N ASN A 212 12.71 0.15 -13.30
CA ASN A 212 13.49 1.39 -13.42
C ASN A 212 14.97 1.23 -13.00
N GLY A 213 15.42 0.02 -12.72
CA GLY A 213 16.83 -0.28 -12.50
C GLY A 213 17.35 -0.12 -11.08
N ASN A 214 16.50 0.33 -10.14
CA ASN A 214 16.84 0.58 -8.73
C ASN A 214 16.11 -0.39 -7.81
N PHE A 215 16.44 -1.68 -7.85
CA PHE A 215 15.81 -2.64 -6.97
C PHE A 215 16.46 -2.63 -5.58
N ASP A 216 15.65 -2.28 -4.57
CA ASP A 216 16.01 -2.38 -3.17
C ASP A 216 14.95 -3.26 -2.45
N PHE A 217 15.37 -3.98 -1.42
CA PHE A 217 14.47 -4.85 -0.66
C PHE A 217 13.39 -4.07 0.08
N TYR A 218 13.71 -2.97 0.71
CA TYR A 218 12.80 -2.10 1.48
C TYR A 218 11.77 -2.88 2.31
N TYR A 219 12.24 -3.88 3.09
CA TYR A 219 11.36 -4.71 3.94
C TYR A 219 10.53 -3.88 4.93
N GLN A 220 11.05 -2.73 5.35
CA GLN A 220 10.34 -1.80 6.21
C GLN A 220 9.04 -1.28 5.60
N TYR A 221 8.92 -1.21 4.28
CA TYR A 221 7.70 -0.78 3.59
C TYR A 221 6.83 -1.96 3.16
N LYS A 222 7.43 -2.94 2.52
CA LYS A 222 6.71 -4.04 1.87
C LYS A 222 6.25 -5.10 2.87
N SER A 223 7.12 -5.48 3.83
CA SER A 223 6.80 -6.50 4.83
C SER A 223 6.22 -5.90 6.10
N ILE A 224 6.90 -4.90 6.70
CA ILE A 224 6.53 -4.39 8.01
C ILE A 224 5.31 -3.47 7.94
N ARG A 225 5.32 -2.46 7.06
CA ARG A 225 4.23 -1.48 6.99
C ARG A 225 3.01 -1.94 6.20
N MET A 226 3.06 -3.04 5.46
CA MET A 226 1.97 -3.46 4.58
C MET A 226 1.17 -4.65 5.11
N ILE A 227 1.74 -5.50 5.95
CA ILE A 227 1.07 -6.73 6.39
C ILE A 227 -0.22 -6.45 7.20
N PHE A 228 -0.16 -5.61 8.23
CA PHE A 228 -1.33 -5.29 9.03
C PHE A 228 -2.37 -4.47 8.26
N PRO A 229 -2.01 -3.43 7.48
CA PRO A 229 -2.92 -2.82 6.51
C PRO A 229 -3.66 -3.81 5.63
N ALA A 230 -2.97 -4.80 5.05
CA ALA A 230 -3.61 -5.81 4.21
C ALA A 230 -4.57 -6.72 5.00
N ILE A 231 -4.18 -7.14 6.21
CA ILE A 231 -5.06 -7.91 7.12
C ILE A 231 -6.31 -7.10 7.47
N ILE A 232 -6.16 -5.82 7.82
CA ILE A 232 -7.28 -4.96 8.21
C ILE A 232 -8.21 -4.70 7.02
N LEU A 233 -7.68 -4.36 5.83
CA LEU A 233 -8.49 -4.19 4.62
C LEU A 233 -9.31 -5.45 4.33
N PHE A 234 -8.68 -6.62 4.32
CA PHE A 234 -9.36 -7.91 4.10
C PHE A 234 -10.43 -8.19 5.17
N SER A 235 -10.11 -7.95 6.44
CA SER A 235 -11.02 -8.19 7.57
C SER A 235 -12.20 -7.25 7.57
N VAL A 236 -11.98 -5.96 7.28
CA VAL A 236 -13.05 -4.96 7.21
C VAL A 236 -13.94 -5.22 5.99
N PHE A 237 -13.40 -5.59 4.83
CA PHE A 237 -14.21 -6.01 3.69
C PHE A 237 -15.10 -7.21 4.05
N THR A 238 -14.56 -8.17 4.78
CA THR A 238 -15.33 -9.32 5.28
C THR A 238 -16.42 -8.89 6.27
N TYR A 239 -16.11 -7.93 7.15
CA TYR A 239 -17.06 -7.37 8.10
C TYR A 239 -18.19 -6.59 7.41
N ILE A 240 -17.87 -5.78 6.41
CA ILE A 240 -18.87 -5.03 5.64
C ILE A 240 -19.86 -5.97 4.94
N LEU A 241 -19.36 -7.09 4.42
CA LEU A 241 -20.20 -8.11 3.78
C LEU A 241 -21.03 -8.91 4.77
N ASN A 242 -20.49 -9.21 5.95
CA ASN A 242 -21.12 -10.04 6.96
C ASN A 242 -20.79 -9.52 8.38
N PRO A 243 -21.52 -8.51 8.86
CA PRO A 243 -21.23 -7.85 10.13
C PRO A 243 -21.55 -8.76 11.32
N LYS A 244 -20.51 -9.32 11.96
CA LYS A 244 -20.60 -10.14 13.17
C LYS A 244 -19.88 -9.47 14.33
N LYS A 245 -20.45 -9.55 15.54
CA LYS A 245 -19.86 -8.96 16.77
C LYS A 245 -18.45 -9.49 17.04
N ILE A 246 -18.23 -10.79 16.85
CA ILE A 246 -16.90 -11.38 17.04
C ILE A 246 -15.86 -10.80 16.07
N LEU A 247 -16.24 -10.60 14.79
CA LEU A 247 -15.35 -10.03 13.79
C LEU A 247 -15.05 -8.55 14.09
N TYR A 248 -16.04 -7.78 14.58
CA TYR A 248 -15.85 -6.42 15.05
C TYR A 248 -14.79 -6.36 16.17
N LEU A 249 -14.91 -7.19 17.21
CA LEU A 249 -13.95 -7.23 18.32
C LEU A 249 -12.56 -7.69 17.85
N LEU A 250 -12.52 -8.70 16.96
CA LEU A 250 -11.27 -9.20 16.38
C LEU A 250 -10.56 -8.12 15.56
N ILE A 251 -11.28 -7.32 14.77
CA ILE A 251 -10.66 -6.24 13.99
C ILE A 251 -10.08 -5.15 14.91
N ILE A 252 -10.79 -4.76 15.98
CA ILE A 252 -10.24 -3.81 16.97
C ILE A 252 -8.97 -4.38 17.61
N PHE A 253 -8.98 -5.65 18.00
CA PHE A 253 -7.84 -6.32 18.60
C PHE A 253 -6.64 -6.36 17.64
N ILE A 254 -6.86 -6.81 16.39
CA ILE A 254 -5.81 -6.85 15.35
C ILE A 254 -5.31 -5.44 15.03
N SER A 255 -6.20 -4.44 14.99
CA SER A 255 -5.80 -3.04 14.79
C SER A 255 -4.97 -2.50 15.95
N SER A 256 -5.26 -2.92 17.19
CA SER A 256 -4.45 -2.59 18.36
C SER A 256 -3.07 -3.25 18.29
N LEU A 257 -3.00 -4.53 17.90
CA LEU A 257 -1.72 -5.22 17.65
C LEU A 257 -0.92 -4.57 16.52
N SER A 258 -1.60 -4.04 15.49
CA SER A 258 -0.94 -3.37 14.38
C SER A 258 -0.19 -2.10 14.82
N ILE A 259 -0.70 -1.38 15.83
CA ILE A 259 -0.01 -0.22 16.45
C ILE A 259 1.31 -0.67 17.08
N LEU A 260 1.28 -1.78 17.82
CA LEU A 260 2.49 -2.34 18.44
C LEU A 260 3.47 -2.88 17.40
N TRP A 261 2.97 -3.56 16.37
CA TRP A 261 3.81 -4.06 15.28
C TRP A 261 4.59 -2.93 14.60
N ASN A 262 3.89 -1.90 14.11
CA ASN A 262 4.46 -0.69 13.52
C ASN A 262 3.50 0.48 13.75
N PHE A 263 3.92 1.48 14.50
CA PHE A 263 3.07 2.60 14.88
C PHE A 263 2.50 3.36 13.67
N ASP A 264 3.35 3.71 12.70
CA ASP A 264 2.97 4.56 11.57
C ASP A 264 1.81 3.99 10.75
N SER A 265 1.87 2.69 10.42
CA SER A 265 0.80 2.01 9.68
C SER A 265 -0.33 1.53 10.56
N GLY A 266 -0.02 1.16 11.81
CA GLY A 266 -0.99 0.59 12.74
C GLY A 266 -2.00 1.60 13.26
N ILE A 267 -1.58 2.83 13.57
CA ILE A 267 -2.50 3.89 14.01
C ILE A 267 -3.53 4.23 12.91
N ILE A 268 -3.11 4.16 11.64
CA ILE A 268 -3.99 4.37 10.50
C ILE A 268 -5.04 3.26 10.43
N CYS A 269 -4.62 2.00 10.60
CA CYS A 269 -5.52 0.85 10.64
C CYS A 269 -6.59 1.01 11.74
N PHE A 270 -6.16 1.38 12.95
CA PHE A 270 -7.03 1.54 14.10
C PHE A 270 -8.02 2.68 13.92
N LEU A 271 -7.54 3.87 13.59
CA LEU A 271 -8.38 5.06 13.43
C LEU A 271 -9.35 4.93 12.24
N SER A 272 -8.92 4.35 11.13
CA SER A 272 -9.79 4.18 9.96
C SER A 272 -10.94 3.23 10.25
N PHE A 273 -10.71 2.12 10.96
CA PHE A 273 -11.78 1.22 11.36
C PHE A 273 -12.69 1.86 12.40
N TYR A 274 -12.14 2.58 13.37
CA TYR A 274 -12.92 3.32 14.38
C TYR A 274 -13.86 4.35 13.72
N ILE A 275 -13.34 5.17 12.79
CA ILE A 275 -14.12 6.14 12.02
C ILE A 275 -15.22 5.42 11.20
N TYR A 276 -14.88 4.28 10.57
CA TYR A 276 -15.83 3.48 9.82
C TYR A 276 -16.99 2.99 10.70
N ILE A 277 -16.74 2.53 11.91
CA ILE A 277 -17.80 2.09 12.83
C ILE A 277 -18.72 3.24 13.23
N LEU A 278 -18.18 4.43 13.47
CA LEU A 278 -18.97 5.62 13.75
C LEU A 278 -19.82 6.04 12.55
N TYR A 279 -19.25 5.98 11.34
CA TYR A 279 -19.98 6.22 10.10
C TYR A 279 -21.20 5.30 9.96
N GLU A 280 -21.09 4.02 10.29
CA GLU A 280 -22.20 3.06 10.26
C GLU A 280 -23.34 3.42 11.22
N ARG A 281 -23.11 4.26 12.22
CA ARG A 281 -24.08 4.71 13.23
C ARG A 281 -24.75 6.05 12.91
N LEU A 282 -24.33 6.73 11.83
CA LEU A 282 -24.92 8.01 11.44
C LEU A 282 -26.41 7.93 11.05
N PRO A 283 -26.90 6.89 10.29
CA PRO A 283 -28.26 6.89 9.81
C PRO A 283 -29.30 6.81 10.93
N GLY A 284 -30.26 7.73 10.89
CA GLY A 284 -31.40 7.75 11.84
C GLY A 284 -31.05 8.07 13.30
N SER A 285 -29.76 8.39 13.58
CA SER A 285 -29.35 8.77 14.94
C SER A 285 -29.59 10.27 15.18
N ASN A 286 -30.22 10.60 16.30
CA ASN A 286 -30.14 11.94 16.85
C ASN A 286 -28.80 12.12 17.58
N LEU A 287 -28.39 13.37 17.86
CA LEU A 287 -27.10 13.69 18.49
C LEU A 287 -26.87 12.92 19.79
N ARG A 288 -27.89 12.72 20.61
CA ARG A 288 -27.81 11.99 21.89
C ARG A 288 -27.54 10.49 21.66
N SER A 289 -28.21 9.89 20.68
CA SER A 289 -28.00 8.48 20.31
C SER A 289 -26.62 8.27 19.73
N PHE A 290 -26.18 9.15 18.84
CA PHE A 290 -24.82 9.10 18.25
C PHE A 290 -23.75 9.26 19.34
N ALA A 291 -23.93 10.19 20.30
CA ALA A 291 -22.96 10.37 21.39
C ALA A 291 -22.86 9.11 22.28
N LYS A 292 -23.99 8.40 22.54
CA LYS A 292 -23.93 7.12 23.27
C LYS A 292 -23.12 6.05 22.52
N GLU A 293 -23.36 5.88 21.22
CA GLU A 293 -22.61 4.91 20.41
C GLU A 293 -21.12 5.31 20.30
N PHE A 294 -20.83 6.60 20.15
CA PHE A 294 -19.47 7.13 20.17
C PHE A 294 -18.74 6.73 21.48
N ILE A 295 -19.31 7.05 22.63
CA ILE A 295 -18.74 6.73 23.95
C ILE A 295 -18.53 5.21 24.09
N LYS A 296 -19.55 4.42 23.75
CA LYS A 296 -19.48 2.95 23.82
C LYS A 296 -18.34 2.38 22.98
N HIS A 297 -18.22 2.79 21.70
CA HIS A 297 -17.18 2.29 20.81
C HIS A 297 -15.79 2.80 21.22
N THR A 298 -15.71 4.03 21.77
CA THR A 298 -14.47 4.57 22.36
C THR A 298 -14.02 3.73 23.54
N ILE A 299 -14.91 3.43 24.49
CA ILE A 299 -14.57 2.61 25.67
C ILE A 299 -14.08 1.23 25.22
N ILE A 300 -14.79 0.55 24.32
CA ILE A 300 -14.39 -0.77 23.81
C ILE A 300 -13.00 -0.70 23.16
N SER A 301 -12.79 0.27 22.29
CA SER A 301 -11.54 0.42 21.54
C SER A 301 -10.35 0.75 22.47
N VAL A 302 -10.55 1.67 23.42
CA VAL A 302 -9.51 2.04 24.39
C VAL A 302 -9.22 0.88 25.34
N THR A 303 -10.24 0.15 25.80
CA THR A 303 -10.03 -1.03 26.68
C THR A 303 -9.20 -2.10 25.98
N ILE A 304 -9.54 -2.44 24.73
CA ILE A 304 -8.79 -3.46 23.96
C ILE A 304 -7.36 -2.97 23.68
N LEU A 305 -7.21 -1.69 23.31
CA LEU A 305 -5.88 -1.09 23.09
C LEU A 305 -5.04 -1.14 24.36
N SER A 306 -5.57 -0.68 25.50
CA SER A 306 -4.87 -0.72 26.78
C SER A 306 -4.51 -2.14 27.21
N PHE A 307 -5.39 -3.10 26.97
CA PHE A 307 -5.11 -4.51 27.23
C PHE A 307 -3.97 -5.05 26.35
N THR A 308 -3.90 -4.69 25.08
CA THR A 308 -2.77 -5.11 24.23
C THR A 308 -1.44 -4.51 24.68
N PHE A 309 -1.42 -3.24 25.08
CA PHE A 309 -0.22 -2.59 25.64
C PHE A 309 0.20 -3.24 26.95
N PHE A 310 -0.75 -3.57 27.82
CA PHE A 310 -0.48 -4.28 29.07
C PHE A 310 0.13 -5.66 28.83
N LEU A 311 -0.44 -6.46 27.91
CA LEU A 311 0.12 -7.77 27.58
C LEU A 311 1.56 -7.67 27.04
N PHE A 312 1.83 -6.68 26.17
CA PHE A 312 3.19 -6.46 25.67
C PHE A 312 4.14 -5.97 26.77
N SER A 313 3.68 -5.18 27.72
CA SER A 313 4.49 -4.80 28.89
C SER A 313 4.93 -6.01 29.69
N ILE A 314 4.04 -7.00 29.85
CA ILE A 314 4.38 -8.29 30.49
C ILE A 314 5.44 -9.04 29.66
N VAL A 315 5.28 -9.14 28.34
CA VAL A 315 6.23 -9.83 27.46
C VAL A 315 7.63 -9.20 27.58
N ILE A 316 7.71 -7.87 27.54
CA ILE A 316 8.97 -7.13 27.65
C ILE A 316 9.58 -7.34 29.06
N TYR A 317 8.76 -7.25 30.11
CA TYR A 317 9.22 -7.47 31.49
C TYR A 317 9.78 -8.88 31.71
N LEU A 318 9.10 -9.90 31.19
CA LEU A 318 9.56 -11.29 31.27
C LEU A 318 10.88 -11.54 30.51
N GLN A 319 11.19 -10.73 29.51
CA GLN A 319 12.43 -10.85 28.74
C GLN A 319 13.60 -10.06 29.34
N SER A 320 13.36 -8.85 29.86
CA SER A 320 14.41 -7.93 30.29
C SER A 320 14.46 -7.70 31.81
N ASN A 321 13.51 -8.23 32.57
CA ASN A 321 13.29 -7.92 34.00
C ASN A 321 13.09 -6.42 34.29
N SER A 322 12.75 -5.62 33.29
CA SER A 322 12.48 -4.19 33.40
C SER A 322 11.20 -3.80 32.65
N LEU A 323 10.49 -2.77 33.14
CA LEU A 323 9.29 -2.27 32.48
C LEU A 323 9.65 -1.50 31.20
N PRO A 324 8.82 -1.58 30.14
CA PRO A 324 9.06 -0.84 28.92
C PRO A 324 8.92 0.68 29.13
N ASN A 325 9.84 1.44 28.57
CA ASN A 325 9.72 2.88 28.47
C ASN A 325 8.90 3.25 27.22
N TRP A 326 7.59 3.40 27.39
CA TRP A 326 6.67 3.71 26.30
C TRP A 326 6.92 5.07 25.62
N SER A 327 7.63 6.02 26.27
CA SER A 327 8.01 7.29 25.62
C SER A 327 8.94 7.07 24.43
N LEU A 328 9.77 6.02 24.48
CA LEU A 328 10.67 5.65 23.40
C LEU A 328 9.95 5.06 22.18
N PHE A 329 8.74 4.55 22.36
CA PHE A 329 7.94 3.98 21.28
C PHE A 329 7.57 5.02 20.21
N LEU A 330 7.30 6.25 20.63
CA LEU A 330 6.95 7.35 19.74
C LEU A 330 8.14 8.18 19.27
N LYS A 331 9.34 7.95 19.82
CA LYS A 331 10.54 8.77 19.58
C LYS A 331 10.79 9.02 18.08
N PHE A 332 10.80 7.99 17.28
CA PHE A 332 11.08 8.12 15.84
C PHE A 332 9.92 8.73 15.06
N SER A 333 8.66 8.41 15.41
CA SER A 333 7.49 9.02 14.77
C SER A 333 7.44 10.53 15.04
N ILE A 334 7.81 10.96 16.24
CA ILE A 334 7.95 12.39 16.60
C ILE A 334 9.10 13.01 15.80
N LEU A 335 10.27 12.37 15.76
CA LEU A 335 11.44 12.85 15.03
C LEU A 335 11.13 13.08 13.56
N PHE A 336 10.49 12.11 12.90
CA PHE A 336 10.17 12.20 11.48
C PHE A 336 8.96 13.10 11.18
N GLY A 337 7.95 13.11 12.05
CA GLY A 337 6.70 13.83 11.82
C GLY A 337 6.69 15.27 12.30
N MET A 338 7.37 15.58 13.40
CA MET A 338 7.28 16.89 14.06
C MET A 338 8.54 17.74 13.94
N THR A 339 9.74 17.12 13.88
CA THR A 339 10.99 17.90 13.83
C THR A 339 11.47 18.20 12.41
N GLY A 340 10.77 17.70 11.39
CA GLY A 340 11.12 17.92 9.99
C GLY A 340 12.32 17.10 9.50
N PHE A 341 12.79 16.13 10.26
CA PHE A 341 13.87 15.25 9.82
C PHE A 341 13.49 14.51 8.52
N SER A 342 14.34 14.59 7.51
CA SER A 342 14.09 14.08 6.16
C SER A 342 12.88 14.71 5.45
N SER A 343 12.49 15.93 5.83
CA SER A 343 11.41 16.65 5.16
C SER A 343 11.82 17.10 3.77
N LEU A 344 10.90 16.90 2.81
CA LEU A 344 11.02 17.38 1.44
C LEU A 344 9.80 18.27 1.13
N PRO A 345 9.99 19.37 0.37
CA PRO A 345 8.88 20.24 0.00
C PRO A 345 7.87 19.49 -0.85
N MET A 346 6.57 19.78 -0.61
CA MET A 346 5.48 19.19 -1.37
C MET A 346 5.34 19.89 -2.73
N PRO A 347 5.37 19.16 -3.85
CA PRO A 347 5.13 19.76 -5.17
C PRO A 347 3.67 20.22 -5.27
N ILE A 348 3.44 21.45 -5.73
CA ILE A 348 2.08 22.02 -5.84
C ILE A 348 1.29 21.27 -6.92
N PHE A 349 1.87 21.08 -8.12
CA PHE A 349 1.26 20.36 -9.24
C PHE A 349 1.88 18.98 -9.37
N HIS A 350 1.21 17.99 -8.78
CA HIS A 350 1.67 16.60 -8.81
C HIS A 350 0.50 15.63 -8.78
N THR A 351 0.75 14.39 -9.15
CA THR A 351 -0.25 13.30 -9.19
C THR A 351 -0.91 13.04 -7.83
N TRP A 352 -0.26 13.41 -6.72
CA TRP A 352 -0.85 13.26 -5.39
C TRP A 352 -2.16 14.06 -5.23
N ASN A 353 -2.31 15.19 -5.92
CA ASN A 353 -3.57 15.94 -5.93
C ASN A 353 -4.74 15.11 -6.48
N LEU A 354 -4.50 14.33 -7.54
CA LEU A 354 -5.51 13.44 -8.10
C LEU A 354 -5.85 12.30 -7.13
N VAL A 355 -4.86 11.77 -6.42
CA VAL A 355 -5.05 10.75 -5.40
C VAL A 355 -5.94 11.26 -4.26
N PHE A 356 -5.71 12.48 -3.80
CA PHE A 356 -6.55 13.12 -2.78
C PHE A 356 -7.98 13.35 -3.29
N LEU A 357 -8.15 13.76 -4.53
CA LEU A 357 -9.49 13.88 -5.14
C LEU A 357 -10.23 12.55 -5.20
N VAL A 358 -9.52 11.44 -5.48
CA VAL A 358 -10.11 10.09 -5.45
C VAL A 358 -10.58 9.74 -4.03
N TYR A 359 -9.81 10.08 -3.00
CA TYR A 359 -10.22 9.86 -1.61
C TYR A 359 -11.41 10.74 -1.23
N LEU A 360 -11.40 12.04 -1.55
CA LEU A 360 -12.54 12.94 -1.29
C LEU A 360 -13.82 12.43 -1.99
N TYR A 361 -13.69 11.96 -3.22
CA TYR A 361 -14.81 11.37 -3.94
C TYR A 361 -15.31 10.08 -3.28
N GLY A 362 -14.41 9.23 -2.75
CA GLY A 362 -14.77 8.03 -1.99
C GLY A 362 -15.56 8.35 -0.72
N ILE A 363 -15.12 9.37 0.03
CA ILE A 363 -15.85 9.89 1.21
C ILE A 363 -17.22 10.41 0.80
N TYR A 364 -17.29 11.26 -0.24
CA TYR A 364 -18.54 11.81 -0.74
C TYR A 364 -19.54 10.71 -1.13
N VAL A 365 -19.09 9.71 -1.90
CA VAL A 365 -19.95 8.59 -2.33
C VAL A 365 -20.48 7.81 -1.12
N GLY A 366 -19.61 7.52 -0.16
CA GLY A 366 -20.00 6.82 1.06
C GLY A 366 -20.99 7.61 1.92
N LEU A 367 -20.70 8.88 2.21
CA LEU A 367 -21.59 9.76 2.98
C LEU A 367 -22.94 9.93 2.29
N ASN A 368 -22.95 10.20 1.00
CA ASN A 368 -24.19 10.34 0.23
C ASN A 368 -25.04 9.07 0.26
N SER A 369 -24.40 7.90 0.17
CA SER A 369 -25.06 6.62 0.24
C SER A 369 -25.74 6.38 1.59
N ILE A 370 -25.03 6.69 2.69
CA ILE A 370 -25.55 6.44 4.04
C ILE A 370 -26.62 7.46 4.45
N LEU A 371 -26.43 8.73 4.11
CA LEU A 371 -27.40 9.79 4.39
C LEU A 371 -28.72 9.59 3.62
N LEU A 372 -28.67 9.00 2.43
CA LEU A 372 -29.83 8.63 1.63
C LEU A 372 -30.38 7.23 1.99
N ASN A 373 -29.93 6.61 3.08
CA ASN A 373 -30.29 5.25 3.50
C ASN A 373 -30.11 4.18 2.41
N LYS A 374 -29.20 4.42 1.45
CA LYS A 374 -28.84 3.47 0.40
C LYS A 374 -27.73 2.55 0.91
N LYS A 375 -28.09 1.40 1.44
CA LYS A 375 -27.11 0.43 2.00
C LYS A 375 -26.28 -0.28 0.90
N ILE A 376 -25.63 0.49 0.03
CA ILE A 376 -24.82 -0.05 -1.08
C ILE A 376 -23.46 -0.48 -0.52
N ILE A 377 -23.14 -1.76 -0.61
CA ILE A 377 -21.90 -2.36 -0.07
C ILE A 377 -20.66 -1.66 -0.61
N LEU A 378 -20.57 -1.47 -1.94
CA LEU A 378 -19.41 -0.83 -2.56
C LEU A 378 -19.21 0.63 -2.10
N ASP A 379 -20.26 1.36 -1.75
CA ASP A 379 -20.16 2.73 -1.25
C ASP A 379 -19.61 2.76 0.18
N ARG A 380 -20.00 1.80 1.01
CA ARG A 380 -19.48 1.62 2.37
C ARG A 380 -18.00 1.24 2.35
N VAL A 381 -17.63 0.32 1.45
CA VAL A 381 -16.22 -0.04 1.22
C VAL A 381 -15.42 1.17 0.72
N ALA A 382 -15.98 1.95 -0.22
CA ALA A 382 -15.33 3.15 -0.75
C ALA A 382 -15.07 4.18 0.36
N PHE A 383 -16.02 4.41 1.26
CA PHE A 383 -15.83 5.28 2.42
C PHE A 383 -14.65 4.82 3.28
N PHE A 384 -14.65 3.53 3.68
CA PHE A 384 -13.59 2.97 4.51
C PHE A 384 -12.22 3.09 3.85
N VAL A 385 -12.10 2.67 2.58
CA VAL A 385 -10.82 2.73 1.83
C VAL A 385 -10.35 4.17 1.64
N ALA A 386 -11.27 5.13 1.47
CA ALA A 386 -10.92 6.54 1.35
C ALA A 386 -10.34 7.11 2.65
N ILE A 387 -10.99 6.86 3.80
CA ILE A 387 -10.46 7.28 5.12
C ILE A 387 -9.11 6.62 5.38
N PHE A 388 -9.00 5.33 5.12
CA PHE A 388 -7.75 4.59 5.24
C PHE A 388 -6.66 5.16 4.31
N GLY A 389 -7.01 5.49 3.08
CA GLY A 389 -6.12 6.08 2.08
C GLY A 389 -5.59 7.46 2.49
N PHE A 390 -6.42 8.33 3.07
CA PHE A 390 -5.95 9.59 3.65
C PHE A 390 -4.92 9.35 4.77
N GLY A 391 -5.18 8.37 5.63
CA GLY A 391 -4.21 7.99 6.66
C GLY A 391 -2.89 7.53 6.05
N VAL A 392 -2.92 6.61 5.08
CA VAL A 392 -1.72 6.10 4.41
C VAL A 392 -0.97 7.22 3.67
N ALA A 393 -1.68 8.14 3.02
CA ALA A 393 -1.08 9.27 2.31
C ALA A 393 -0.34 10.24 3.24
N SER A 394 -0.66 10.26 4.56
CA SER A 394 0.09 11.06 5.54
C SER A 394 1.58 10.71 5.57
N TYR A 395 1.94 9.49 5.19
CA TYR A 395 3.33 9.06 5.10
C TYR A 395 4.10 9.74 3.95
N TYR A 396 3.40 10.15 2.89
CA TYR A 396 3.98 10.91 1.77
C TYR A 396 4.11 12.40 2.09
N LEU A 397 3.25 12.94 2.96
CA LEU A 397 3.29 14.35 3.34
C LEU A 397 4.65 14.70 3.98
N ASN A 398 5.26 15.78 3.52
CA ASN A 398 6.60 16.23 3.91
C ASN A 398 7.75 15.24 3.57
N ARG A 399 7.46 14.18 2.78
CA ARG A 399 8.45 13.23 2.26
C ARG A 399 8.13 12.95 0.80
N SER A 400 8.02 14.01 0.00
CA SER A 400 7.49 14.02 -1.36
C SER A 400 8.40 13.36 -2.40
N HIS A 401 9.03 12.27 -2.03
CA HIS A 401 9.80 11.42 -2.94
C HIS A 401 8.88 10.38 -3.60
N ASP A 402 9.07 10.14 -4.89
CA ASP A 402 8.26 9.19 -5.70
C ASP A 402 8.15 7.81 -5.06
N PHE A 403 9.22 7.35 -4.41
CA PHE A 403 9.21 6.09 -3.67
C PHE A 403 8.10 6.05 -2.60
N HIS A 404 8.01 7.07 -1.76
CA HIS A 404 6.98 7.14 -0.72
C HIS A 404 5.59 7.27 -1.34
N PHE A 405 5.47 8.04 -2.43
CA PHE A 405 4.23 8.18 -3.15
C PHE A 405 3.69 6.84 -3.66
N PHE A 406 4.52 6.04 -4.34
CA PHE A 406 4.10 4.74 -4.88
C PHE A 406 3.75 3.73 -3.79
N GLN A 407 4.43 3.76 -2.64
CA GLN A 407 4.10 2.90 -1.51
C GLN A 407 2.74 3.26 -0.88
N THR A 408 2.24 4.47 -1.07
CA THR A 408 0.97 4.96 -0.51
C THR A 408 -0.20 4.93 -1.48
N LEU A 409 0.03 4.56 -2.75
CA LEU A 409 -0.99 4.62 -3.81
C LEU A 409 -2.06 3.53 -3.74
N TYR A 410 -1.77 2.36 -3.16
CA TYR A 410 -2.64 1.18 -3.27
C TYR A 410 -4.10 1.42 -2.82
N PRO A 411 -4.44 2.26 -1.82
CA PRO A 411 -5.84 2.51 -1.48
C PRO A 411 -6.58 3.27 -2.58
N SER A 412 -5.93 4.23 -3.25
CA SER A 412 -6.54 4.95 -4.38
C SER A 412 -6.78 4.02 -5.57
N ILE A 413 -5.87 3.09 -5.83
CA ILE A 413 -6.04 2.07 -6.88
C ILE A 413 -7.22 1.15 -6.56
N ILE A 414 -7.37 0.73 -5.29
CA ILE A 414 -8.54 -0.04 -4.83
C ILE A 414 -9.84 0.74 -5.08
N LEU A 415 -9.88 2.04 -4.74
CA LEU A 415 -11.04 2.89 -5.00
C LEU A 415 -11.38 3.00 -6.47
N LEU A 416 -10.38 3.20 -7.33
CA LEU A 416 -10.58 3.24 -8.79
C LEU A 416 -11.17 1.92 -9.29
N GLY A 417 -10.67 0.77 -8.81
CA GLY A 417 -11.24 -0.53 -9.11
C GLY A 417 -12.71 -0.68 -8.66
N ILE A 418 -13.04 -0.20 -7.46
CA ILE A 418 -14.42 -0.20 -6.94
C ILE A 418 -15.32 0.68 -7.80
N PHE A 419 -14.87 1.87 -8.17
CA PHE A 419 -15.65 2.78 -9.01
C PHE A 419 -15.87 2.22 -10.41
N LEU A 420 -14.85 1.59 -11.00
CA LEU A 420 -14.95 0.92 -12.28
C LEU A 420 -15.96 -0.24 -12.22
N SER A 421 -15.87 -1.11 -11.21
CA SER A 421 -16.83 -2.18 -11.01
C SER A 421 -18.26 -1.65 -10.88
N LYS A 422 -18.46 -0.60 -10.08
CA LYS A 422 -19.77 0.02 -9.87
C LYS A 422 -20.36 0.60 -11.17
N ILE A 423 -19.53 1.14 -12.06
CA ILE A 423 -19.95 1.65 -13.36
C ILE A 423 -20.36 0.48 -14.26
N LEU A 424 -19.53 -0.56 -14.33
CA LEU A 424 -19.77 -1.70 -15.19
C LEU A 424 -20.98 -2.55 -14.75
N ASP A 425 -21.20 -2.69 -13.45
CA ASP A 425 -22.34 -3.43 -12.88
C ASP A 425 -23.68 -2.70 -13.10
N ARG A 426 -23.67 -1.35 -13.13
CA ARG A 426 -24.86 -0.52 -13.35
C ARG A 426 -25.21 -0.33 -14.82
N SER A 427 -24.34 -0.71 -15.74
CA SER A 427 -24.56 -0.44 -17.16
C SER A 427 -25.43 -1.49 -17.82
N ASN A 428 -26.73 -1.26 -17.84
CA ASN A 428 -27.45 -1.51 -19.10
C ASN A 428 -26.75 -0.71 -20.20
N ARG A 429 -26.58 -1.29 -21.40
CA ARG A 429 -25.76 -0.76 -22.52
C ARG A 429 -25.90 0.75 -22.78
N ASP A 430 -27.09 1.34 -22.52
CA ASP A 430 -27.38 2.76 -22.72
C ASP A 430 -26.74 3.72 -21.71
N ASN A 431 -26.26 3.25 -20.57
CA ASN A 431 -25.67 4.09 -19.53
C ASN A 431 -24.13 4.21 -19.60
N LEU A 432 -23.44 3.33 -20.36
CA LEU A 432 -21.98 3.42 -20.56
C LEU A 432 -21.60 4.67 -21.35
N PHE A 433 -22.43 5.07 -22.28
CA PHE A 433 -22.22 6.28 -23.11
C PHE A 433 -22.62 7.58 -22.43
N LYS A 434 -23.16 7.54 -21.19
CA LYS A 434 -23.26 8.77 -20.41
C LYS A 434 -21.86 9.27 -20.12
N ILE A 435 -21.58 10.48 -20.54
CA ILE A 435 -20.28 11.16 -20.57
C ILE A 435 -19.49 10.98 -19.27
N LYS A 436 -20.16 11.12 -18.11
CA LYS A 436 -19.56 10.98 -16.78
C LYS A 436 -18.96 9.58 -16.58
N ASN A 437 -19.66 8.54 -16.99
CA ASN A 437 -19.22 7.15 -16.86
C ASN A 437 -18.10 6.85 -17.86
N PHE A 438 -18.18 7.39 -19.07
CA PHE A 438 -17.17 7.27 -20.10
C PHE A 438 -15.84 7.89 -19.68
N LEU A 439 -15.85 9.12 -19.20
CA LEU A 439 -14.63 9.79 -18.68
C LEU A 439 -14.00 9.04 -17.53
N MET A 440 -14.80 8.51 -16.61
CA MET A 440 -14.31 7.77 -15.46
C MET A 440 -13.72 6.41 -15.87
N VAL A 441 -14.34 5.70 -16.82
CA VAL A 441 -13.77 4.48 -17.42
C VAL A 441 -12.48 4.80 -18.14
N MET A 442 -12.41 5.92 -18.85
CA MET A 442 -11.21 6.39 -19.55
C MET A 442 -10.04 6.62 -18.59
N ILE A 443 -10.25 7.39 -17.51
CA ILE A 443 -9.19 7.71 -16.53
C ILE A 443 -8.68 6.43 -15.83
N ILE A 444 -9.61 5.57 -15.40
CA ILE A 444 -9.24 4.34 -14.69
C ILE A 444 -8.50 3.38 -15.63
N SER A 445 -8.98 3.29 -16.87
CA SER A 445 -8.36 2.46 -17.90
C SER A 445 -6.97 2.94 -18.27
N PHE A 446 -6.75 4.25 -18.29
CA PHE A 446 -5.44 4.86 -18.51
C PHE A 446 -4.40 4.34 -17.50
N ILE A 447 -4.72 4.47 -16.23
CA ILE A 447 -3.84 4.01 -15.17
C ILE A 447 -3.54 2.51 -15.34
N LEU A 448 -4.58 1.71 -15.57
CA LEU A 448 -4.45 0.26 -15.66
C LEU A 448 -3.69 -0.21 -16.91
N VAL A 449 -3.86 0.46 -18.05
CA VAL A 449 -3.19 0.10 -19.31
C VAL A 449 -1.73 0.51 -19.31
N THR A 450 -1.41 1.69 -18.78
CA THR A 450 0.00 2.11 -18.62
C THR A 450 0.76 1.10 -17.79
N ILE A 451 0.16 0.64 -16.71
CA ILE A 451 0.73 -0.37 -15.83
C ILE A 451 0.88 -1.71 -16.56
N PHE A 452 -0.12 -2.12 -17.34
CA PHE A 452 -0.09 -3.37 -18.09
C PHE A 452 1.07 -3.39 -19.11
N PHE A 453 1.27 -2.33 -19.89
CA PHE A 453 2.37 -2.27 -20.85
C PHE A 453 3.74 -2.25 -20.19
N GLN A 454 3.87 -1.64 -19.02
CA GLN A 454 5.13 -1.68 -18.25
C GLN A 454 5.36 -3.04 -17.61
N MET A 455 4.29 -3.75 -17.22
CA MET A 455 4.37 -5.13 -16.70
C MET A 455 4.60 -6.20 -17.78
N LEU A 456 4.46 -5.86 -19.08
CA LEU A 456 4.82 -6.77 -20.20
C LEU A 456 6.34 -6.96 -20.36
N GLN A 457 7.14 -6.74 -19.30
CA GLN A 457 8.55 -7.08 -19.28
C GLN A 457 8.84 -8.34 -18.42
N PRO A 458 8.10 -9.48 -18.59
CA PRO A 458 8.40 -10.71 -17.83
C PRO A 458 9.82 -11.19 -18.09
N ILE A 459 10.39 -10.91 -19.27
CA ILE A 459 11.77 -11.18 -19.62
C ILE A 459 12.74 -10.51 -18.64
N LYS A 460 12.47 -9.28 -18.22
CA LYS A 460 13.31 -8.57 -17.22
C LYS A 460 13.24 -9.23 -15.84
N ILE A 461 12.07 -9.71 -15.45
CA ILE A 461 11.89 -10.49 -14.21
C ILE A 461 12.68 -11.79 -14.30
N ILE A 462 12.52 -12.54 -15.39
CA ILE A 462 13.23 -13.80 -15.63
C ILE A 462 14.76 -13.58 -15.64
N ASN A 463 15.23 -12.60 -16.38
CA ASN A 463 16.67 -12.27 -16.45
C ASN A 463 17.25 -11.85 -15.08
N THR A 464 16.45 -11.24 -14.21
CA THR A 464 16.86 -10.90 -12.85
C THR A 464 16.82 -12.12 -11.92
N LEU A 465 15.87 -13.04 -12.11
CA LEU A 465 15.73 -14.25 -11.30
C LEU A 465 16.74 -15.35 -11.65
N THR A 466 17.04 -15.52 -12.95
CA THR A 466 17.89 -16.62 -13.45
C THR A 466 19.24 -16.70 -12.74
N PRO A 467 20.01 -15.62 -12.53
CA PRO A 467 21.27 -15.68 -11.80
C PRO A 467 21.11 -15.87 -10.28
N ARG A 468 19.93 -15.56 -9.71
CA ARG A 468 19.67 -15.65 -8.27
C ARG A 468 19.29 -17.04 -7.80
N ILE A 469 18.59 -17.82 -8.63
CA ILE A 469 18.13 -19.17 -8.25
C ILE A 469 19.28 -20.10 -7.86
N PRO A 470 20.38 -20.22 -8.62
CA PRO A 470 21.53 -21.01 -8.22
C PRO A 470 22.17 -20.55 -6.90
N ASP A 471 22.23 -19.24 -6.64
CA ASP A 471 22.81 -18.72 -5.40
C ASP A 471 21.96 -19.04 -4.17
N ILE A 472 20.63 -19.01 -4.33
CA ILE A 472 19.67 -19.43 -3.27
C ILE A 472 19.78 -20.92 -3.00
N ILE A 473 19.86 -21.76 -4.06
CA ILE A 473 19.95 -23.23 -3.94
C ILE A 473 21.29 -23.66 -3.34
N ASN A 474 22.38 -23.05 -3.76
CA ASN A 474 23.73 -23.45 -3.37
C ASN A 474 24.16 -22.90 -1.99
N ASN A 475 23.29 -22.23 -1.25
CA ASN A 475 23.59 -21.63 0.06
C ASN A 475 24.89 -20.80 0.09
N LYS A 476 25.26 -20.18 -1.03
CA LYS A 476 26.48 -19.36 -1.16
C LYS A 476 26.46 -18.06 -0.34
N LEU A 477 25.37 -17.81 0.40
CA LEU A 477 25.31 -16.87 1.49
C LEU A 477 25.98 -17.51 2.71
N THR A 478 27.30 -17.43 2.75
CA THR A 478 28.08 -17.97 3.86
C THR A 478 27.69 -17.26 5.17
N ASP A 479 27.56 -18.01 6.25
CA ASP A 479 27.34 -17.53 7.62
C ASP A 479 28.36 -16.46 8.05
N GLN A 480 29.54 -16.41 7.43
CA GLN A 480 30.57 -15.41 7.67
C GLN A 480 30.11 -13.96 7.43
N SER A 481 29.27 -13.70 6.42
CA SER A 481 28.82 -12.30 6.17
C SER A 481 27.85 -11.79 7.20
N VAL A 482 27.16 -12.66 7.94
CA VAL A 482 26.27 -12.29 9.04
C VAL A 482 27.05 -12.15 10.34
N SER A 483 28.03 -13.05 10.61
CA SER A 483 28.89 -12.94 11.77
C SER A 483 29.71 -11.65 11.75
N ASP A 484 30.24 -11.27 10.59
CA ASP A 484 31.01 -10.04 10.42
C ASP A 484 30.13 -8.78 10.48
N GLY A 485 28.92 -8.81 9.92
CA GLY A 485 27.95 -7.71 9.98
C GLY A 485 27.32 -7.57 11.37
N VAL A 486 27.09 -8.66 12.09
CA VAL A 486 26.55 -8.63 13.48
C VAL A 486 27.66 -8.32 14.50
N ALA A 487 28.92 -8.65 14.23
CA ALA A 487 30.06 -8.28 15.06
C ALA A 487 30.44 -6.79 14.97
N LEU A 488 30.02 -6.09 13.89
CA LEU A 488 30.24 -4.65 13.70
C LEU A 488 29.12 -3.78 14.26
N ILE A 489 28.07 -4.36 14.82
CA ILE A 489 26.93 -3.69 15.47
C ILE A 489 26.92 -4.03 16.96
#